data_493b6347b9a82595c46b1275e9301bcc
#
_entry.id   493b6347b9a82595c46b1275e9301bcc
#
_cell.length_a   1.000
_cell.length_b   1.000
_cell.length_c   1.000
_cell.angle_alpha   90.00
_cell.angle_beta   90.00
_cell.angle_gamma   90.00
#
_symmetry.space_group_name_H-M   'P 1'
#
loop_
_entity.id
_entity.type
_entity.pdbx_description
1 polymer ?
#
loop_
_entity_poly.entity_id
_entity_poly.type
_entity_poly.pdbx_seq_one_letter_code
_entity_poly.pdbx_strand_id
1 'polypeptide(L)'
;YPFLFLLGNLSVWSQKNIDPTPSDIELAKTIRGKYSKQDVAILESTEIINFGFNKSTSNVTVDLAVNEVLMNINHRADIYKYEFYDSSSKIETFLLKYRNEKTASFPIRDEFYKDKDLFYNDARVKHVQIDFPVQGYTYNYAMNKKFEDVKYFTSLHFNDEFPVIDKKIEIIVPDWLEVELKEMNFNGHTIVKSQTKDTKNKSTTYLYHYKDIPAVFNEESSPGRSYLYPHILVLAKSYDYNGKKGTLFKTTADLYGWYKSLVDQMKDDTEQLKSKVNELTAKATSDEEKIKNIYYWVQDNIRYIAFEDGIAGFKPDDSHQVFTKRYGDCKGMANLTKQMLKIAGFDARLTWIGTKHIAYNYSIPSLVVDNHMICTVFQNGKKIYLDGTEKFSSLGNYAERIQNKEVMIENGNEFIIDKIPISSAELNKETFRAKLVIEKDKLIGTCNRTYSGESRSQFLNIYNSFESDKKAEALQYYLAKNDKNNKVKDIKPSDLKNRDAKLAIDYAFESSNRISEFDNEIYLNFEFMNEYKSFTFKERETDYELDYKTLYDSEIIITLPDGYKVDKLPENLSEKNEDYDIQATFSLKGKDLVYRKVFTFKNAIIRKSQQESWNAAHKKLTELYNSSITLSKS
;
A
#
# COMPACT_ATOMS: atom_id res chain seq x y z
N TYR A 1 67.16 15.32 -31.84
CA TYR A 1 65.68 15.19 -31.73
C TYR A 1 65.23 13.91 -32.42
N PRO A 2 64.78 12.89 -31.73
CA PRO A 2 63.41 12.45 -31.73
C PRO A 2 63.03 11.77 -30.40
N PHE A 3 62.18 12.39 -29.61
CA PHE A 3 61.57 11.73 -28.46
C PHE A 3 60.21 12.39 -28.26
N LEU A 4 59.21 12.01 -29.08
CA LEU A 4 57.83 12.37 -28.79
C LEU A 4 56.86 11.51 -29.63
N PHE A 5 56.87 10.17 -29.47
CA PHE A 5 55.81 9.34 -30.06
C PHE A 5 55.75 7.95 -29.38
N LEU A 6 55.59 7.90 -28.04
CA LEU A 6 55.41 6.62 -27.34
C LEU A 6 54.49 6.67 -26.11
N LEU A 7 53.72 7.75 -25.93
CA LEU A 7 52.77 7.86 -24.79
C LEU A 7 51.29 7.80 -25.20
N GLY A 8 50.97 7.65 -26.51
CA GLY A 8 49.62 7.64 -27.02
C GLY A 8 48.92 6.28 -27.08
N ASN A 9 49.65 5.16 -26.96
CA ASN A 9 49.08 3.83 -27.22
C ASN A 9 48.70 3.01 -25.97
N LEU A 10 49.07 3.41 -24.77
CA LEU A 10 48.74 2.65 -23.57
C LEU A 10 47.33 2.98 -23.02
N SER A 11 46.80 4.17 -23.30
CA SER A 11 45.46 4.54 -22.91
C SER A 11 44.36 3.91 -23.78
N VAL A 12 44.64 3.64 -25.05
CA VAL A 12 43.69 3.04 -26.00
C VAL A 12 43.46 1.55 -25.72
N TRP A 13 44.46 0.83 -25.18
CA TRP A 13 44.33 -0.59 -24.84
C TRP A 13 43.54 -0.81 -23.53
N SER A 14 43.59 0.13 -22.59
CA SER A 14 42.83 0.05 -21.37
C SER A 14 41.33 0.32 -21.59
N GLN A 15 40.97 1.17 -22.54
CA GLN A 15 39.57 1.46 -22.89
C GLN A 15 38.89 0.31 -23.66
N LYS A 16 39.61 -0.37 -24.56
CA LYS A 16 39.06 -1.47 -25.37
C LYS A 16 38.54 -2.67 -24.59
N ASN A 17 38.98 -2.86 -23.35
CA ASN A 17 38.55 -4.00 -22.52
C ASN A 17 37.23 -3.76 -21.72
N ILE A 18 36.64 -2.58 -21.83
CA ILE A 18 35.36 -2.26 -21.17
C ILE A 18 34.20 -2.07 -22.15
N ASP A 19 34.51 -1.84 -23.42
CA ASP A 19 33.50 -1.64 -24.45
C ASP A 19 32.78 -2.97 -24.79
N PRO A 20 31.48 -2.92 -25.14
CA PRO A 20 30.73 -4.12 -25.51
C PRO A 20 31.28 -4.75 -26.81
N THR A 21 31.32 -6.07 -26.83
CA THR A 21 31.62 -6.84 -28.04
C THR A 21 30.40 -6.93 -28.96
N PRO A 22 30.54 -7.31 -30.24
CA PRO A 22 29.40 -7.57 -31.11
C PRO A 22 28.42 -8.59 -30.53
N SER A 23 28.90 -9.62 -29.79
CA SER A 23 28.05 -10.61 -29.12
C SER A 23 27.28 -10.03 -27.96
N ASP A 24 27.84 -9.08 -27.20
CA ASP A 24 27.13 -8.40 -26.11
C ASP A 24 25.97 -7.54 -26.66
N ILE A 25 26.20 -6.85 -27.78
CA ILE A 25 25.18 -6.05 -28.45
C ILE A 25 24.04 -6.94 -28.97
N GLU A 26 24.36 -8.10 -29.56
CA GLU A 26 23.36 -9.04 -30.05
C GLU A 26 22.55 -9.66 -28.88
N LEU A 27 23.22 -10.02 -27.79
CA LEU A 27 22.55 -10.48 -26.57
C LEU A 27 21.62 -9.40 -26.02
N ALA A 28 22.08 -8.14 -25.92
CA ALA A 28 21.28 -7.02 -25.45
C ALA A 28 20.02 -6.81 -26.31
N LYS A 29 20.13 -6.91 -27.64
CA LYS A 29 19.00 -6.83 -28.57
C LYS A 29 17.99 -7.98 -28.34
N THR A 30 18.50 -9.20 -28.15
CA THR A 30 17.67 -10.38 -27.90
C THR A 30 16.87 -10.20 -26.59
N ILE A 31 17.56 -9.77 -25.51
CA ILE A 31 16.90 -9.51 -24.21
C ILE A 31 15.90 -8.35 -24.34
N ARG A 32 16.25 -7.27 -25.06
CA ARG A 32 15.34 -6.15 -25.31
C ARG A 32 14.10 -6.58 -26.09
N GLY A 33 14.24 -7.51 -27.04
CA GLY A 33 13.09 -8.08 -27.76
C GLY A 33 12.09 -8.77 -26.83
N LYS A 34 12.58 -9.44 -25.78
CA LYS A 34 11.76 -10.10 -24.77
C LYS A 34 11.20 -9.11 -23.72
N TYR A 35 12.00 -8.15 -23.29
CA TYR A 35 11.67 -7.19 -22.23
C TYR A 35 11.66 -5.75 -22.76
N SER A 36 10.80 -5.48 -23.75
CA SER A 36 10.80 -4.24 -24.53
C SER A 36 10.59 -2.95 -23.72
N LYS A 37 9.99 -3.04 -22.54
CA LYS A 37 9.74 -1.90 -21.63
C LYS A 37 10.92 -1.60 -20.69
N GLN A 38 11.99 -2.42 -20.70
CA GLN A 38 13.11 -2.32 -19.75
C GLN A 38 14.36 -1.77 -20.44
N ASP A 39 15.13 -0.96 -19.74
CA ASP A 39 16.37 -0.37 -20.27
C ASP A 39 17.62 -1.13 -19.85
N VAL A 40 17.55 -1.84 -18.72
CA VAL A 40 18.64 -2.65 -18.16
C VAL A 40 18.11 -4.03 -17.81
N ALA A 41 18.96 -5.04 -17.89
CA ALA A 41 18.72 -6.39 -17.39
C ALA A 41 19.89 -6.84 -16.51
N ILE A 42 19.61 -7.71 -15.56
CA ILE A 42 20.59 -8.41 -14.75
C ILE A 42 20.87 -9.74 -15.45
N LEU A 43 22.06 -9.90 -16.06
CA LEU A 43 22.43 -11.12 -16.76
C LEU A 43 22.61 -12.29 -15.81
N GLU A 44 23.31 -12.04 -14.71
CA GLU A 44 23.59 -13.00 -13.66
C GLU A 44 23.39 -12.32 -12.30
N SER A 45 22.72 -13.00 -11.37
CA SER A 45 22.59 -12.57 -9.99
C SER A 45 22.89 -13.77 -9.09
N THR A 46 23.83 -13.61 -8.17
CA THR A 46 24.14 -14.61 -7.16
C THR A 46 24.04 -13.99 -5.77
N GLU A 47 23.18 -14.57 -4.96
CA GLU A 47 23.06 -14.24 -3.52
C GLU A 47 23.60 -15.39 -2.69
N ILE A 48 24.54 -15.11 -1.78
CA ILE A 48 25.14 -16.09 -0.87
C ILE A 48 24.84 -15.67 0.56
N ILE A 49 24.18 -16.54 1.29
CA ILE A 49 23.74 -16.31 2.66
C ILE A 49 24.53 -17.22 3.61
N ASN A 50 25.27 -16.62 4.54
CA ASN A 50 25.99 -17.32 5.59
C ASN A 50 25.48 -16.92 6.96
N PHE A 51 25.40 -17.88 7.88
CA PHE A 51 25.02 -17.62 9.27
C PHE A 51 26.24 -17.66 10.17
N GLY A 52 26.38 -16.63 11.02
CA GLY A 52 27.40 -16.52 12.03
C GLY A 52 26.84 -16.46 13.45
N PHE A 53 27.71 -16.46 14.45
CA PHE A 53 27.32 -16.31 15.85
C PHE A 53 28.17 -15.24 16.54
N ASN A 54 27.49 -14.18 16.99
CA ASN A 54 28.14 -13.13 17.78
C ASN A 54 28.17 -13.54 19.27
N LYS A 55 29.36 -13.87 19.77
CA LYS A 55 29.55 -14.37 21.15
C LYS A 55 29.24 -13.29 22.19
N SER A 56 29.40 -12.02 21.89
CA SER A 56 29.17 -10.93 22.86
C SER A 56 27.68 -10.65 23.07
N THR A 57 26.89 -10.65 22.02
CA THR A 57 25.44 -10.42 22.09
C THR A 57 24.63 -11.70 22.18
N SER A 58 25.24 -12.85 21.86
CA SER A 58 24.57 -14.14 21.73
C SER A 58 23.54 -14.22 20.60
N ASN A 59 23.69 -13.36 19.60
CA ASN A 59 22.83 -13.35 18.43
C ASN A 59 23.39 -14.24 17.32
N VAL A 60 22.51 -14.87 16.58
CA VAL A 60 22.81 -15.43 15.26
C VAL A 60 22.84 -14.26 14.27
N THR A 61 23.95 -14.10 13.54
CA THR A 61 24.10 -13.06 12.51
C THR A 61 23.93 -13.63 11.12
N VAL A 62 23.66 -12.78 10.13
CA VAL A 62 23.56 -13.18 8.73
C VAL A 62 24.47 -12.28 7.90
N ASP A 63 25.31 -12.89 7.06
CA ASP A 63 26.13 -12.22 6.06
C ASP A 63 25.53 -12.52 4.68
N LEU A 64 24.98 -11.52 4.02
CA LEU A 64 24.41 -11.56 2.68
C LEU A 64 25.40 -10.94 1.69
N ALA A 65 25.88 -11.75 0.74
CA ALA A 65 26.67 -11.27 -0.39
C ALA A 65 25.84 -11.34 -1.66
N VAL A 66 25.74 -10.22 -2.37
CA VAL A 66 25.06 -10.08 -3.67
C VAL A 66 26.06 -9.72 -4.73
N ASN A 67 26.09 -10.48 -5.84
CA ASN A 67 26.91 -10.20 -7.01
C ASN A 67 26.01 -10.23 -8.25
N GLU A 68 26.07 -9.17 -9.06
CA GLU A 68 25.24 -9.02 -10.24
C GLU A 68 26.04 -8.51 -11.44
N VAL A 69 25.66 -8.97 -12.61
CA VAL A 69 26.12 -8.44 -13.89
C VAL A 69 24.98 -7.65 -14.52
N LEU A 70 25.08 -6.34 -14.50
CA LEU A 70 24.10 -5.41 -15.07
C LEU A 70 24.45 -5.15 -16.54
N MET A 71 23.47 -5.24 -17.45
CA MET A 71 23.65 -4.93 -18.88
C MET A 71 22.63 -3.91 -19.36
N ASN A 72 23.10 -2.88 -20.04
CA ASN A 72 22.23 -1.99 -20.80
C ASN A 72 21.68 -2.72 -22.04
N ILE A 73 20.37 -2.84 -22.13
CA ILE A 73 19.68 -3.46 -23.28
C ILE A 73 19.00 -2.43 -24.20
N ASN A 74 19.07 -1.13 -23.87
CA ASN A 74 18.62 -0.01 -24.71
C ASN A 74 19.80 0.74 -25.33
N HIS A 75 19.56 1.78 -26.10
CA HIS A 75 20.64 2.61 -26.70
C HIS A 75 21.50 3.28 -25.61
N ARG A 76 20.86 3.83 -24.58
CA ARG A 76 21.47 4.41 -23.39
C ARG A 76 20.54 4.15 -22.22
N ALA A 77 21.09 3.98 -21.02
CA ALA A 77 20.31 3.83 -19.81
C ALA A 77 20.96 4.60 -18.66
N ASP A 78 20.13 5.07 -17.75
CA ASP A 78 20.51 5.70 -16.49
C ASP A 78 19.63 5.11 -15.41
N ILE A 79 20.23 4.44 -14.42
CA ILE A 79 19.52 3.73 -13.36
C ILE A 79 20.08 4.09 -11.98
N TYR A 80 19.29 3.84 -10.96
CA TYR A 80 19.72 3.85 -9.58
C TYR A 80 19.85 2.41 -9.09
N LYS A 81 20.98 2.10 -8.41
CA LYS A 81 21.13 0.90 -7.59
C LYS A 81 21.25 1.36 -6.15
N TYR A 82 20.46 0.78 -5.25
CA TYR A 82 20.39 1.21 -3.86
C TYR A 82 20.20 0.03 -2.91
N GLU A 83 20.60 0.21 -1.67
CA GLU A 83 20.37 -0.74 -0.58
C GLU A 83 20.07 0.01 0.71
N PHE A 84 19.00 -0.41 1.38
CA PHE A 84 18.61 0.12 2.69
C PHE A 84 19.31 -0.63 3.81
N TYR A 85 19.60 0.05 4.91
CA TYR A 85 20.10 -0.54 6.14
C TYR A 85 19.77 0.36 7.34
N ASP A 86 19.87 -0.17 8.55
CA ASP A 86 19.45 0.47 9.79
C ASP A 86 20.36 0.08 10.96
N SER A 87 19.94 0.34 12.20
CA SER A 87 20.67 -0.06 13.42
C SER A 87 20.80 -1.58 13.59
N SER A 88 19.97 -2.40 12.94
CA SER A 88 20.01 -3.88 12.97
C SER A 88 20.90 -4.49 11.89
N SER A 89 21.35 -3.68 10.94
CA SER A 89 22.13 -4.13 9.78
C SER A 89 23.18 -3.10 9.35
N LYS A 90 24.18 -3.54 8.60
CA LYS A 90 25.20 -2.66 8.01
C LYS A 90 25.64 -3.16 6.64
N ILE A 91 25.97 -2.22 5.76
CA ILE A 91 26.55 -2.50 4.44
C ILE A 91 28.07 -2.40 4.57
N GLU A 92 28.76 -3.55 4.45
CA GLU A 92 30.21 -3.63 4.53
C GLU A 92 30.87 -3.34 3.20
N THR A 93 30.25 -3.76 2.10
CA THR A 93 30.72 -3.55 0.72
C THR A 93 29.57 -3.04 -0.13
N PHE A 94 29.83 -2.07 -0.98
CA PHE A 94 28.93 -1.56 -2.01
C PHE A 94 29.80 -1.04 -3.16
N LEU A 95 29.99 -1.86 -4.19
CA LEU A 95 30.96 -1.62 -5.25
C LEU A 95 30.35 -1.78 -6.63
N LEU A 96 30.79 -0.93 -7.53
CA LEU A 96 30.53 -1.07 -8.96
C LEU A 96 31.87 -1.19 -9.70
N LYS A 97 32.02 -2.18 -10.57
CA LYS A 97 33.21 -2.43 -11.35
C LYS A 97 32.87 -2.47 -12.82
N TYR A 98 33.85 -2.09 -13.63
CA TYR A 98 33.84 -2.35 -15.06
C TYR A 98 34.01 -3.85 -15.31
N ARG A 99 33.74 -4.28 -16.54
CA ARG A 99 33.97 -5.65 -17.02
C ARG A 99 35.40 -6.17 -16.81
N ASN A 100 36.38 -5.28 -16.77
CA ASN A 100 37.80 -5.61 -16.53
C ASN A 100 38.19 -5.61 -15.04
N GLU A 101 37.19 -5.72 -14.13
CA GLU A 101 37.32 -5.76 -12.69
C GLU A 101 37.87 -4.48 -12.02
N LYS A 102 38.16 -3.41 -12.78
CA LYS A 102 38.51 -2.12 -12.19
C LYS A 102 37.28 -1.44 -11.62
N THR A 103 37.43 -0.81 -10.49
CA THR A 103 36.35 -0.03 -9.84
C THR A 103 35.87 1.08 -10.77
N ALA A 104 34.58 1.17 -10.98
CA ALA A 104 33.94 2.24 -11.73
C ALA A 104 33.84 3.52 -10.87
N SER A 105 34.16 4.66 -11.50
CA SER A 105 34.21 5.95 -10.79
C SER A 105 32.85 6.63 -10.71
N PHE A 106 31.88 5.99 -10.06
CA PHE A 106 30.60 6.60 -9.74
C PHE A 106 30.57 7.05 -8.27
N PRO A 107 29.97 8.21 -7.96
CA PRO A 107 29.84 8.66 -6.59
C PRO A 107 28.80 7.80 -5.85
N ILE A 108 29.25 7.02 -4.89
CA ILE A 108 28.38 6.29 -3.96
C ILE A 108 27.97 7.26 -2.86
N ARG A 109 26.67 7.42 -2.66
CA ARG A 109 26.09 8.23 -1.59
C ARG A 109 25.57 7.33 -0.47
N ASP A 110 25.65 7.83 0.75
CA ASP A 110 25.19 7.17 1.96
C ASP A 110 24.45 8.21 2.81
N GLU A 111 23.13 8.16 2.79
CA GLU A 111 22.28 9.20 3.34
C GLU A 111 21.22 8.60 4.27
N PHE A 112 20.72 9.41 5.20
CA PHE A 112 19.49 9.05 5.89
C PHE A 112 18.35 9.02 4.88
N TYR A 113 17.55 7.95 4.92
CA TYR A 113 16.37 7.87 4.07
C TYR A 113 15.34 8.90 4.53
N LYS A 114 14.94 9.78 3.61
CA LYS A 114 13.92 10.81 3.83
C LYS A 114 12.74 10.49 2.93
N ASP A 115 11.68 9.93 3.48
CA ASP A 115 10.39 9.97 2.82
C ASP A 115 9.70 11.31 3.11
N LYS A 116 8.91 11.79 2.16
CA LYS A 116 8.23 13.10 2.16
C LYS A 116 7.80 13.54 3.57
N ASP A 117 8.55 14.46 4.20
CA ASP A 117 8.26 15.09 5.49
C ASP A 117 8.49 14.28 6.78
N LEU A 118 9.13 13.10 6.75
CA LEU A 118 9.42 12.29 7.93
C LEU A 118 10.85 12.51 8.41
N PHE A 119 11.01 13.09 9.61
CA PHE A 119 12.29 13.60 10.10
C PHE A 119 13.08 12.67 11.02
N TYR A 120 12.56 11.52 11.43
CA TYR A 120 13.23 10.64 12.40
C TYR A 120 13.10 9.17 12.01
N ASN A 121 14.03 8.75 11.16
CA ASN A 121 14.21 7.38 10.79
C ASN A 121 15.69 7.05 10.93
N ASP A 122 16.07 5.92 11.53
CA ASP A 122 17.45 5.43 11.55
C ASP A 122 17.80 4.71 10.25
N ALA A 123 16.83 4.52 9.35
CA ALA A 123 17.06 3.98 8.03
C ALA A 123 18.00 4.86 7.23
N ARG A 124 18.97 4.21 6.65
CA ARG A 124 19.92 4.78 5.71
C ARG A 124 19.77 4.11 4.36
N VAL A 125 20.08 4.84 3.33
CA VAL A 125 20.17 4.30 1.97
C VAL A 125 21.57 4.55 1.42
N LYS A 126 22.21 3.48 0.97
CA LYS A 126 23.41 3.57 0.17
C LYS A 126 23.02 3.39 -1.28
N HIS A 127 23.37 4.37 -2.13
CA HIS A 127 22.94 4.35 -3.52
C HIS A 127 23.99 4.90 -4.48
N VAL A 128 23.85 4.52 -5.74
CA VAL A 128 24.68 4.99 -6.86
C VAL A 128 23.81 5.17 -8.09
N GLN A 129 24.01 6.26 -8.80
CA GLN A 129 23.46 6.48 -10.13
C GLN A 129 24.44 5.94 -11.16
N ILE A 130 23.98 5.09 -12.07
CA ILE A 130 24.79 4.36 -13.05
C ILE A 130 24.37 4.79 -14.45
N ASP A 131 25.27 5.45 -15.19
CA ASP A 131 25.07 5.81 -16.59
C ASP A 131 25.70 4.73 -17.48
N PHE A 132 24.92 4.16 -18.37
CA PHE A 132 25.35 3.20 -19.38
C PHE A 132 25.45 3.89 -20.75
N PRO A 133 26.65 4.04 -21.29
CA PRO A 133 26.87 4.87 -22.49
C PRO A 133 26.29 4.30 -23.78
N VAL A 134 26.24 2.96 -23.91
CA VAL A 134 25.82 2.27 -25.15
C VAL A 134 25.17 0.92 -24.84
N GLN A 135 24.41 0.40 -25.80
CA GLN A 135 23.82 -0.93 -25.77
C GLN A 135 24.85 -2.04 -25.62
N GLY A 136 24.58 -3.02 -24.77
CA GLY A 136 25.49 -4.14 -24.48
C GLY A 136 26.55 -3.81 -23.43
N TYR A 137 26.62 -2.56 -22.94
CA TYR A 137 27.57 -2.19 -21.88
C TYR A 137 27.22 -2.84 -20.55
N THR A 138 28.24 -3.35 -19.83
CA THR A 138 28.05 -4.08 -18.60
C THR A 138 28.80 -3.47 -17.41
N TYR A 139 28.21 -3.60 -16.22
CA TYR A 139 28.85 -3.37 -14.94
C TYR A 139 28.67 -4.57 -14.02
N ASN A 140 29.68 -4.87 -13.20
CA ASN A 140 29.59 -5.84 -12.12
C ASN A 140 29.29 -5.09 -10.82
N TYR A 141 28.16 -5.39 -10.20
CA TYR A 141 27.74 -4.86 -8.91
C TYR A 141 28.05 -5.90 -7.82
N ALA A 142 28.61 -5.46 -6.70
CA ALA A 142 28.85 -6.30 -5.53
C ALA A 142 28.44 -5.58 -4.25
N MET A 143 27.65 -6.24 -3.42
CA MET A 143 27.18 -5.74 -2.13
C MET A 143 27.31 -6.83 -1.07
N ASN A 144 27.86 -6.45 0.11
CA ASN A 144 27.80 -7.29 1.31
C ASN A 144 27.08 -6.55 2.41
N LYS A 145 26.00 -7.18 2.92
CA LYS A 145 25.20 -6.67 4.03
C LYS A 145 25.21 -7.67 5.17
N LYS A 146 25.46 -7.18 6.35
CA LYS A 146 25.43 -7.97 7.59
C LYS A 146 24.22 -7.59 8.42
N PHE A 147 23.45 -8.60 8.82
CA PHE A 147 22.39 -8.47 9.82
C PHE A 147 22.95 -8.90 11.19
N GLU A 148 22.80 -8.05 12.18
CA GLU A 148 23.33 -8.30 13.53
C GLU A 148 22.43 -9.25 14.35
N ASP A 149 21.22 -9.52 13.89
CA ASP A 149 20.32 -10.53 14.44
C ASP A 149 19.49 -11.16 13.31
N VAL A 150 19.52 -12.49 13.22
CA VAL A 150 18.80 -13.27 12.19
C VAL A 150 17.28 -13.05 12.18
N LYS A 151 16.69 -12.58 13.28
CA LYS A 151 15.26 -12.26 13.36
C LYS A 151 14.82 -11.22 12.32
N TYR A 152 15.73 -10.30 11.94
CA TYR A 152 15.46 -9.27 10.93
C TYR A 152 15.73 -9.74 9.50
N PHE A 153 16.29 -10.93 9.30
CA PHE A 153 16.49 -11.53 7.99
C PHE A 153 15.37 -12.52 7.67
N THR A 154 14.26 -12.02 7.11
CA THR A 154 12.99 -12.76 7.06
C THR A 154 12.69 -13.41 5.71
N SER A 155 13.16 -12.83 4.59
CA SER A 155 12.77 -13.31 3.25
C SER A 155 13.83 -13.02 2.19
N LEU A 156 13.84 -13.88 1.15
CA LEU A 156 14.65 -13.78 -0.06
C LEU A 156 13.74 -13.83 -1.28
N HIS A 157 13.80 -12.80 -2.12
CA HIS A 157 12.97 -12.68 -3.31
C HIS A 157 13.76 -12.97 -4.59
N PHE A 158 13.12 -13.59 -5.59
CA PHE A 158 13.73 -13.85 -6.89
C PHE A 158 13.63 -12.66 -7.85
N ASN A 159 12.53 -11.93 -7.83
CA ASN A 159 12.29 -10.80 -8.70
C ASN A 159 13.02 -9.54 -8.23
N ASP A 160 13.49 -8.75 -9.18
CA ASP A 160 14.16 -7.46 -9.00
C ASP A 160 13.41 -6.36 -9.77
N GLU A 161 13.81 -5.11 -9.62
CA GLU A 161 13.33 -3.98 -10.44
C GLU A 161 13.64 -4.14 -11.93
N PHE A 162 14.70 -4.91 -12.25
CA PHE A 162 15.10 -5.26 -13.59
C PHE A 162 14.84 -6.74 -13.86
N PRO A 163 14.62 -7.16 -15.13
CA PRO A 163 14.55 -8.57 -15.48
C PRO A 163 15.88 -9.27 -15.16
N VAL A 164 15.80 -10.48 -14.59
CA VAL A 164 16.98 -11.29 -14.24
C VAL A 164 17.03 -12.52 -15.13
N ILE A 165 18.10 -12.67 -15.89
CA ILE A 165 18.25 -13.76 -16.85
C ILE A 165 18.63 -15.07 -16.15
N ASP A 166 19.55 -15.00 -15.19
CA ASP A 166 20.02 -16.17 -14.43
C ASP A 166 20.22 -15.76 -12.96
N LYS A 167 19.41 -16.30 -12.04
CA LYS A 167 19.50 -16.03 -10.59
C LYS A 167 19.78 -17.28 -9.79
N LYS A 168 20.79 -17.21 -8.92
CA LYS A 168 21.14 -18.23 -7.94
C LYS A 168 21.06 -17.67 -6.54
N ILE A 169 20.42 -18.40 -5.64
CA ILE A 169 20.39 -18.13 -4.20
C ILE A 169 21.00 -19.34 -3.49
N GLU A 170 22.13 -19.11 -2.82
CA GLU A 170 22.84 -20.14 -2.02
C GLU A 170 22.68 -19.82 -0.53
N ILE A 171 22.06 -20.74 0.22
CA ILE A 171 21.85 -20.60 1.66
C ILE A 171 22.68 -21.66 2.38
N ILE A 172 23.72 -21.25 3.09
CA ILE A 172 24.67 -22.14 3.77
C ILE A 172 24.30 -22.20 5.25
N VAL A 173 23.57 -23.22 5.64
CA VAL A 173 23.06 -23.40 7.00
C VAL A 173 24.03 -24.30 7.79
N PRO A 174 24.67 -23.80 8.86
CA PRO A 174 25.52 -24.61 9.71
C PRO A 174 24.70 -25.58 10.59
N ASP A 175 25.25 -26.73 10.93
CA ASP A 175 24.58 -27.78 11.71
C ASP A 175 24.12 -27.35 13.11
N TRP A 176 24.69 -26.27 13.65
CA TRP A 176 24.34 -25.73 14.95
C TRP A 176 23.09 -24.82 14.91
N LEU A 177 22.55 -24.50 13.72
CA LEU A 177 21.39 -23.62 13.52
C LEU A 177 20.23 -24.39 12.88
N GLU A 178 19.07 -24.39 13.53
CA GLU A 178 17.82 -24.93 12.99
C GLU A 178 17.09 -23.84 12.19
N VAL A 179 17.00 -24.01 10.86
CA VAL A 179 16.30 -23.09 9.94
C VAL A 179 15.32 -23.88 9.09
N GLU A 180 14.10 -23.37 8.95
CA GLU A 180 13.15 -23.79 7.93
C GLU A 180 13.18 -22.78 6.78
N LEU A 181 13.36 -23.25 5.55
CA LEU A 181 13.25 -22.47 4.32
C LEU A 181 11.86 -22.73 3.73
N LYS A 182 10.95 -21.78 3.95
CA LYS A 182 9.55 -21.92 3.51
C LYS A 182 9.36 -21.24 2.17
N GLU A 183 9.07 -22.05 1.15
CA GLU A 183 8.84 -21.59 -0.22
C GLU A 183 7.44 -21.01 -0.39
N MET A 184 7.37 -19.81 -0.97
CA MET A 184 6.13 -19.07 -1.16
C MET A 184 5.97 -18.71 -2.64
N ASN A 185 4.77 -18.89 -3.18
CA ASN A 185 4.40 -18.56 -4.56
C ASN A 185 5.25 -19.25 -5.65
N PHE A 186 5.76 -20.45 -5.37
CA PHE A 186 6.56 -21.20 -6.34
C PHE A 186 5.73 -21.83 -7.47
N ASN A 187 4.42 -21.96 -7.28
CA ASN A 187 3.53 -22.54 -8.29
C ASN A 187 3.56 -21.73 -9.59
N GLY A 188 3.74 -22.42 -10.73
CA GLY A 188 3.85 -21.78 -12.04
C GLY A 188 5.26 -21.26 -12.39
N HIS A 189 6.25 -21.42 -11.49
CA HIS A 189 7.64 -21.03 -11.70
C HIS A 189 8.57 -22.23 -11.75
N THR A 190 9.51 -22.24 -12.72
CA THR A 190 10.49 -23.33 -12.87
C THR A 190 11.74 -23.00 -12.06
N ILE A 191 11.69 -23.24 -10.75
CA ILE A 191 12.81 -23.03 -9.85
C ILE A 191 13.48 -24.38 -9.56
N VAL A 192 14.74 -24.54 -10.01
CA VAL A 192 15.53 -25.74 -9.79
C VAL A 192 16.15 -25.67 -8.39
N LYS A 193 16.05 -26.77 -7.64
CA LYS A 193 16.54 -26.86 -6.25
C LYS A 193 17.54 -27.99 -6.12
N SER A 194 18.57 -27.75 -5.33
CA SER A 194 19.49 -28.81 -4.89
C SER A 194 19.95 -28.55 -3.45
N GLN A 195 20.38 -29.62 -2.80
CA GLN A 195 20.89 -29.59 -1.43
C GLN A 195 22.18 -30.41 -1.36
N THR A 196 23.21 -29.85 -0.77
CA THR A 196 24.51 -30.52 -0.61
C THR A 196 24.97 -30.41 0.84
N LYS A 197 25.30 -31.56 1.45
CA LYS A 197 25.85 -31.62 2.80
C LYS A 197 27.37 -31.54 2.75
N ASP A 198 27.94 -30.57 3.46
CA ASP A 198 29.36 -30.46 3.71
C ASP A 198 29.69 -30.98 5.11
N THR A 199 30.18 -32.21 5.19
CA THR A 199 30.52 -32.87 6.47
C THR A 199 31.76 -32.30 7.12
N LYS A 200 32.68 -31.70 6.31
CA LYS A 200 33.91 -31.09 6.79
C LYS A 200 33.63 -29.78 7.50
N ASN A 201 32.82 -28.93 6.89
CA ASN A 201 32.44 -27.61 7.44
C ASN A 201 31.17 -27.69 8.30
N LYS A 202 30.58 -28.88 8.46
CA LYS A 202 29.36 -29.11 9.24
C LYS A 202 28.24 -28.13 8.85
N SER A 203 27.93 -28.09 7.56
CA SER A 203 26.88 -27.24 7.00
C SER A 203 26.11 -27.94 5.89
N THR A 204 24.96 -27.41 5.56
CA THR A 204 24.15 -27.81 4.40
C THR A 204 23.94 -26.60 3.53
N THR A 205 24.29 -26.70 2.26
CA THR A 205 24.03 -25.67 1.27
C THR A 205 22.75 -26.00 0.51
N TYR A 206 21.82 -25.08 0.52
CA TYR A 206 20.60 -25.10 -0.28
C TYR A 206 20.79 -24.15 -1.44
N LEU A 207 20.66 -24.65 -2.68
CA LEU A 207 20.76 -23.86 -3.90
C LEU A 207 19.39 -23.80 -4.57
N TYR A 208 18.96 -22.58 -4.88
CA TYR A 208 17.80 -22.28 -5.72
C TYR A 208 18.28 -21.57 -6.98
N HIS A 209 17.86 -22.06 -8.13
CA HIS A 209 18.24 -21.53 -9.42
C HIS A 209 17.01 -21.26 -10.27
N TYR A 210 16.83 -20.00 -10.66
CA TYR A 210 15.70 -19.53 -11.46
C TYR A 210 16.17 -18.68 -12.62
N LYS A 211 15.61 -18.89 -13.81
CA LYS A 211 15.99 -18.22 -15.06
C LYS A 211 14.84 -17.41 -15.64
N ASP A 212 15.20 -16.41 -16.45
CA ASP A 212 14.27 -15.62 -17.25
C ASP A 212 13.16 -14.94 -16.41
N ILE A 213 13.54 -14.33 -15.31
CA ILE A 213 12.64 -13.71 -14.35
C ILE A 213 12.26 -12.32 -14.83
N PRO A 214 10.96 -12.00 -14.99
CA PRO A 214 10.54 -10.65 -15.33
C PRO A 214 10.81 -9.67 -14.18
N ALA A 215 10.97 -8.39 -14.52
CA ALA A 215 11.01 -7.31 -13.53
C ALA A 215 9.72 -7.28 -12.70
N VAL A 216 9.80 -6.73 -11.49
CA VAL A 216 8.59 -6.47 -10.69
C VAL A 216 7.66 -5.53 -11.45
N PHE A 217 6.36 -5.74 -11.32
CA PHE A 217 5.37 -4.85 -11.92
C PHE A 217 5.29 -3.56 -11.10
N ASN A 218 5.51 -2.42 -11.74
CA ASN A 218 5.32 -1.11 -11.14
C ASN A 218 3.92 -0.60 -11.51
N GLU A 219 2.91 -1.23 -10.91
CA GLU A 219 1.50 -0.93 -11.16
C GLU A 219 0.87 -0.35 -9.89
N GLU A 220 0.24 0.81 -10.03
CA GLU A 220 -0.50 1.43 -8.94
C GLU A 220 -1.61 0.49 -8.43
N SER A 221 -1.86 0.50 -7.13
CA SER A 221 -2.90 -0.33 -6.49
C SER A 221 -2.75 -1.84 -6.77
N SER A 222 -1.51 -2.33 -6.84
CA SER A 222 -1.24 -3.77 -6.91
C SER A 222 -1.29 -4.42 -5.53
N PRO A 223 -1.63 -5.71 -5.42
CA PRO A 223 -1.44 -6.48 -4.21
C PRO A 223 0.01 -6.43 -3.72
N GLY A 224 0.20 -6.65 -2.43
CA GLY A 224 1.53 -6.66 -1.84
C GLY A 224 2.46 -7.71 -2.47
N ARG A 225 3.76 -7.43 -2.47
CA ARG A 225 4.81 -8.29 -3.06
C ARG A 225 4.74 -9.75 -2.60
N SER A 226 4.34 -9.98 -1.35
CA SER A 226 4.20 -11.31 -0.75
C SER A 226 3.11 -12.18 -1.38
N TYR A 227 2.17 -11.59 -2.11
CA TYR A 227 1.14 -12.32 -2.88
C TYR A 227 1.60 -12.66 -4.30
N LEU A 228 2.46 -11.82 -4.89
CA LEU A 228 2.70 -11.83 -6.34
C LEU A 228 3.93 -12.65 -6.74
N TYR A 229 5.03 -12.58 -5.97
CA TYR A 229 6.31 -13.07 -6.44
C TYR A 229 6.80 -14.30 -5.68
N PRO A 230 7.52 -15.22 -6.34
CA PRO A 230 8.17 -16.33 -5.69
C PRO A 230 9.26 -15.82 -4.73
N HIS A 231 9.26 -16.36 -3.51
CA HIS A 231 10.22 -16.01 -2.48
C HIS A 231 10.38 -17.11 -1.43
N ILE A 232 11.43 -17.02 -0.64
CA ILE A 232 11.73 -17.94 0.44
C ILE A 232 11.66 -17.19 1.76
N LEU A 233 10.84 -17.66 2.70
CA LEU A 233 10.90 -17.20 4.08
C LEU A 233 12.00 -17.97 4.82
N VAL A 234 12.85 -17.24 5.52
CA VAL A 234 13.95 -17.79 6.34
C VAL A 234 13.50 -17.81 7.79
N LEU A 235 13.07 -18.97 8.28
CA LEU A 235 12.51 -19.14 9.62
C LEU A 235 13.57 -19.77 10.53
N ALA A 236 14.36 -18.94 11.20
CA ALA A 236 15.36 -19.39 12.18
C ALA A 236 14.66 -19.77 13.50
N LYS A 237 14.78 -21.05 13.91
CA LYS A 237 14.02 -21.63 15.02
C LYS A 237 14.80 -21.72 16.32
N SER A 238 16.02 -22.24 16.27
CA SER A 238 16.87 -22.45 17.46
C SER A 238 18.32 -22.64 17.07
N TYR A 239 19.22 -22.53 18.04
CA TYR A 239 20.64 -22.79 17.83
C TYR A 239 21.27 -23.56 18.99
N ASP A 240 22.34 -24.32 18.70
CA ASP A 240 23.22 -24.99 19.66
C ASP A 240 24.68 -24.72 19.26
N TYR A 241 25.16 -23.50 19.54
CA TYR A 241 26.51 -23.07 19.17
C TYR A 241 27.50 -23.38 20.29
N ASN A 242 28.31 -24.43 20.11
CA ASN A 242 29.33 -24.88 21.09
C ASN A 242 28.76 -25.08 22.51
N GLY A 243 27.58 -25.70 22.60
CA GLY A 243 26.89 -25.95 23.87
C GLY A 243 26.06 -24.77 24.38
N LYS A 244 26.11 -23.61 23.75
CA LYS A 244 25.24 -22.48 24.04
C LYS A 244 23.98 -22.61 23.23
N LYS A 245 22.85 -22.93 23.90
CA LYS A 245 21.56 -23.15 23.27
C LYS A 245 20.66 -21.92 23.39
N GLY A 246 19.85 -21.68 22.36
CA GLY A 246 18.82 -20.64 22.40
C GLY A 246 17.67 -20.95 21.45
N THR A 247 16.47 -20.55 21.87
CA THR A 247 15.27 -20.55 21.03
C THR A 247 15.12 -19.19 20.38
N LEU A 248 14.81 -19.19 19.09
CA LEU A 248 14.49 -17.99 18.31
C LEU A 248 12.97 -17.94 18.11
N PHE A 249 12.51 -18.00 16.86
CA PHE A 249 11.07 -18.06 16.55
C PHE A 249 10.67 -19.48 16.11
N LYS A 250 10.64 -20.40 17.07
CA LYS A 250 10.24 -21.79 16.81
C LYS A 250 8.72 -21.93 16.72
N THR A 251 8.00 -21.15 17.52
CA THR A 251 6.54 -21.13 17.62
C THR A 251 6.02 -19.70 17.65
N THR A 252 4.72 -19.53 17.45
CA THR A 252 4.04 -18.23 17.60
C THR A 252 4.16 -17.69 19.03
N ALA A 253 4.27 -18.57 20.03
CA ALA A 253 4.51 -18.15 21.42
C ALA A 253 5.91 -17.51 21.60
N ASP A 254 6.93 -18.00 20.88
CA ASP A 254 8.26 -17.39 20.91
C ASP A 254 8.24 -16.00 20.28
N LEU A 255 7.52 -15.83 19.18
CA LEU A 255 7.31 -14.52 18.55
C LEU A 255 6.61 -13.55 19.51
N TYR A 256 5.51 -13.98 20.14
CA TYR A 256 4.82 -13.17 21.14
C TYR A 256 5.73 -12.85 22.33
N GLY A 257 6.49 -13.81 22.84
CA GLY A 257 7.44 -13.61 23.93
C GLY A 257 8.47 -12.51 23.61
N TRP A 258 8.92 -12.46 22.36
CA TRP A 258 9.83 -11.40 21.91
C TRP A 258 9.11 -10.03 21.87
N TYR A 259 7.90 -9.94 21.29
CA TYR A 259 7.11 -8.70 21.32
C TYR A 259 6.86 -8.22 22.75
N LYS A 260 6.46 -9.16 23.63
CA LYS A 260 6.25 -8.85 25.04
C LYS A 260 7.51 -8.30 25.69
N SER A 261 8.69 -8.84 25.39
CA SER A 261 9.94 -8.35 25.92
C SER A 261 10.24 -6.89 25.55
N LEU A 262 9.75 -6.42 24.40
CA LEU A 262 9.84 -5.02 23.99
C LEU A 262 8.82 -4.15 24.73
N VAL A 263 7.60 -4.65 24.90
CA VAL A 263 6.53 -3.97 25.66
C VAL A 263 6.93 -3.81 27.12
N ASP A 264 7.55 -4.83 27.74
CA ASP A 264 8.00 -4.79 29.13
C ASP A 264 9.15 -3.78 29.39
N GLN A 265 9.83 -3.29 28.35
CA GLN A 265 10.86 -2.25 28.44
C GLN A 265 10.28 -0.82 28.42
N MET A 266 8.98 -0.66 28.17
CA MET A 266 8.35 0.66 28.23
C MET A 266 8.32 1.20 29.65
N LYS A 267 8.47 2.53 29.76
CA LYS A 267 8.44 3.26 31.04
C LYS A 267 7.32 4.27 31.05
N ASP A 268 6.07 3.76 30.90
CA ASP A 268 4.90 4.61 30.85
C ASP A 268 4.69 5.39 32.17
N ASP A 269 4.74 6.72 32.09
CA ASP A 269 4.25 7.61 33.15
C ASP A 269 2.82 8.04 32.80
N THR A 270 1.85 7.45 33.50
CA THR A 270 0.42 7.68 33.22
C THR A 270 -0.17 8.88 33.98
N GLU A 271 0.59 9.50 34.90
CA GLU A 271 0.08 10.63 35.70
C GLU A 271 -0.34 11.81 34.82
N GLN A 272 0.46 12.13 33.81
CA GLN A 272 0.19 13.23 32.89
C GLN A 272 -1.09 13.01 32.05
N LEU A 273 -1.51 11.75 31.87
CA LEU A 273 -2.69 11.38 31.07
C LEU A 273 -4.00 11.51 31.87
N LYS A 274 -3.95 11.38 33.20
CA LYS A 274 -5.14 11.32 34.07
C LYS A 274 -6.04 12.54 33.91
N SER A 275 -5.46 13.74 33.91
CA SER A 275 -6.25 14.97 33.77
C SER A 275 -7.03 15.01 32.47
N LYS A 276 -6.39 14.61 31.34
CA LYS A 276 -7.05 14.58 30.03
C LYS A 276 -8.10 13.49 29.95
N VAL A 277 -7.85 12.30 30.49
CA VAL A 277 -8.85 11.22 30.53
C VAL A 277 -10.07 11.64 31.33
N ASN A 278 -9.89 12.26 32.50
CA ASN A 278 -10.99 12.78 33.32
C ASN A 278 -11.80 13.83 32.54
N GLU A 279 -11.14 14.77 31.85
CA GLU A 279 -11.81 15.77 31.00
C GLU A 279 -12.68 15.10 29.93
N LEU A 280 -12.13 14.10 29.21
CA LEU A 280 -12.81 13.42 28.11
C LEU A 280 -13.98 12.55 28.57
N THR A 281 -13.93 12.03 29.80
CA THR A 281 -14.94 11.10 30.34
C THR A 281 -15.96 11.74 31.26
N ALA A 282 -15.70 12.95 31.74
CA ALA A 282 -16.53 13.62 32.78
C ALA A 282 -18.01 13.80 32.40
N LYS A 283 -18.31 13.98 31.13
CA LYS A 283 -19.67 14.18 30.62
C LYS A 283 -20.24 12.95 29.91
N ALA A 284 -19.46 11.88 29.79
CA ALA A 284 -19.90 10.67 29.12
C ALA A 284 -20.97 9.94 29.94
N THR A 285 -22.06 9.57 29.28
CA THR A 285 -23.23 8.91 29.90
C THR A 285 -23.17 7.39 29.82
N SER A 286 -22.25 6.87 29.02
CA SER A 286 -22.03 5.43 28.81
C SER A 286 -20.56 5.10 28.66
N ASP A 287 -20.22 3.82 28.82
CA ASP A 287 -18.88 3.33 28.59
C ASP A 287 -18.46 3.44 27.11
N GLU A 288 -19.41 3.21 26.20
CA GLU A 288 -19.17 3.41 24.76
C GLU A 288 -18.78 4.87 24.46
N GLU A 289 -19.46 5.83 25.07
CA GLU A 289 -19.14 7.25 24.90
C GLU A 289 -17.78 7.60 25.49
N LYS A 290 -17.36 7.02 26.62
CA LYS A 290 -16.02 7.20 27.17
C LYS A 290 -14.95 6.67 26.20
N ILE A 291 -15.17 5.46 25.66
CA ILE A 291 -14.25 4.85 24.68
C ILE A 291 -14.16 5.73 23.42
N LYS A 292 -15.31 6.18 22.89
CA LYS A 292 -15.36 7.10 21.72
C LYS A 292 -14.58 8.38 21.96
N ASN A 293 -14.81 9.05 23.07
CA ASN A 293 -14.18 10.33 23.39
C ASN A 293 -12.65 10.20 23.46
N ILE A 294 -12.14 9.12 24.05
CA ILE A 294 -10.70 8.84 24.12
C ILE A 294 -10.16 8.52 22.72
N TYR A 295 -10.79 7.60 22.00
CA TYR A 295 -10.36 7.16 20.67
C TYR A 295 -10.34 8.31 19.67
N TYR A 296 -11.41 9.11 19.60
CA TYR A 296 -11.52 10.25 18.71
C TYR A 296 -10.53 11.35 19.07
N TRP A 297 -10.27 11.54 20.37
CA TRP A 297 -9.25 12.49 20.79
C TRP A 297 -7.84 12.08 20.30
N VAL A 298 -7.48 10.80 20.38
CA VAL A 298 -6.19 10.31 19.86
C VAL A 298 -6.10 10.56 18.35
N GLN A 299 -7.11 10.18 17.58
CA GLN A 299 -7.16 10.42 16.12
C GLN A 299 -7.00 11.90 15.75
N ASP A 300 -7.60 12.81 16.51
CA ASP A 300 -7.62 14.25 16.21
C ASP A 300 -6.36 14.99 16.67
N ASN A 301 -5.74 14.53 17.75
CA ASN A 301 -4.70 15.30 18.44
C ASN A 301 -3.31 14.70 18.31
N ILE A 302 -3.17 13.49 17.79
CA ILE A 302 -1.88 12.85 17.57
C ILE A 302 -1.62 12.75 16.07
N ARG A 303 -0.53 13.37 15.62
CA ARG A 303 -0.09 13.24 14.23
C ARG A 303 0.59 11.90 14.04
N TYR A 304 0.12 11.12 13.07
CA TYR A 304 0.82 9.89 12.67
C TYR A 304 2.12 10.23 11.95
N ILE A 305 3.22 9.63 12.42
CA ILE A 305 4.54 9.67 11.79
C ILE A 305 5.10 8.26 11.90
N ALA A 306 5.34 7.60 10.78
CA ALA A 306 5.87 6.24 10.76
C ALA A 306 7.32 6.20 11.25
N PHE A 307 7.62 5.19 12.12
CA PHE A 307 8.97 4.80 12.52
C PHE A 307 9.08 3.29 12.30
N GLU A 308 9.72 2.89 11.20
CA GLU A 308 9.58 1.51 10.69
C GLU A 308 10.89 0.71 10.74
N ASP A 309 12.02 1.30 11.19
CA ASP A 309 13.33 0.67 11.04
C ASP A 309 13.93 0.16 12.35
N GLY A 310 14.65 -0.95 12.24
CA GLY A 310 15.34 -1.60 13.33
C GLY A 310 14.39 -1.98 14.47
N ILE A 311 14.86 -1.87 15.71
CA ILE A 311 14.06 -2.17 16.92
C ILE A 311 12.91 -1.16 17.09
N ALA A 312 13.07 0.07 16.60
CA ALA A 312 12.00 1.08 16.60
C ALA A 312 10.82 0.68 15.73
N GLY A 313 11.02 -0.18 14.71
CA GLY A 313 9.96 -0.79 13.93
C GLY A 313 9.01 -1.68 14.74
N PHE A 314 9.43 -2.17 15.91
CA PHE A 314 8.66 -3.13 16.73
C PHE A 314 8.34 -2.65 18.15
N LYS A 315 9.18 -1.83 18.76
CA LYS A 315 8.99 -1.34 20.13
C LYS A 315 8.07 -0.12 20.14
N PRO A 316 6.96 -0.11 20.92
CA PRO A 316 6.14 1.08 21.08
C PRO A 316 6.87 2.19 21.84
N ASP A 317 6.56 3.45 21.53
CA ASP A 317 6.95 4.60 22.33
C ASP A 317 6.14 4.66 23.64
N ASP A 318 6.77 5.24 24.69
CA ASP A 318 6.09 5.50 25.95
C ASP A 318 4.91 6.46 25.74
N SER A 319 3.75 6.14 26.30
CA SER A 319 2.49 6.87 26.07
C SER A 319 2.56 8.35 26.44
N HIS A 320 3.26 8.71 27.54
CA HIS A 320 3.42 10.11 27.97
C HIS A 320 4.25 10.93 26.97
N GLN A 321 5.20 10.30 26.28
CA GLN A 321 5.98 10.96 25.25
C GLN A 321 5.13 11.28 24.02
N VAL A 322 4.35 10.30 23.54
CA VAL A 322 3.40 10.51 22.41
C VAL A 322 2.38 11.59 22.77
N PHE A 323 1.84 11.54 24.00
CA PHE A 323 0.90 12.54 24.50
C PHE A 323 1.50 13.95 24.51
N THR A 324 2.72 14.10 24.98
CA THR A 324 3.39 15.41 25.11
C THR A 324 3.82 15.96 23.75
N LYS A 325 4.42 15.11 22.91
CA LYS A 325 4.95 15.50 21.59
C LYS A 325 3.85 15.72 20.55
N ARG A 326 2.64 15.15 20.76
CA ARG A 326 1.51 15.18 19.82
C ARG A 326 1.77 14.48 18.47
N TYR A 327 2.73 13.59 18.43
CA TYR A 327 2.96 12.68 17.30
C TYR A 327 3.46 11.33 17.78
N GLY A 328 3.26 10.31 16.96
CA GLY A 328 3.72 8.95 17.17
C GLY A 328 3.44 8.07 15.95
N ASP A 329 4.07 6.92 15.90
CA ASP A 329 3.74 5.89 14.93
C ASP A 329 2.53 5.05 15.38
N CYS A 330 2.19 3.99 14.62
CA CYS A 330 1.07 3.12 14.96
C CYS A 330 1.20 2.53 16.37
N LYS A 331 2.42 2.13 16.77
CA LYS A 331 2.71 1.50 18.05
C LYS A 331 2.57 2.48 19.21
N GLY A 332 3.13 3.68 19.05
CA GLY A 332 3.02 4.76 20.03
C GLY A 332 1.56 5.22 20.21
N MET A 333 0.81 5.36 19.11
CA MET A 333 -0.62 5.71 19.17
C MET A 333 -1.47 4.59 19.79
N ALA A 334 -1.17 3.32 19.50
CA ALA A 334 -1.83 2.16 20.11
C ALA A 334 -1.57 2.11 21.62
N ASN A 335 -0.32 2.35 22.06
CA ASN A 335 0.03 2.39 23.48
C ASN A 335 -0.63 3.56 24.21
N LEU A 336 -0.63 4.76 23.61
CA LEU A 336 -1.33 5.91 24.19
C LEU A 336 -2.83 5.60 24.38
N THR A 337 -3.48 5.04 23.35
CA THR A 337 -4.89 4.65 23.41
C THR A 337 -5.14 3.62 24.52
N LYS A 338 -4.31 2.57 24.60
CA LYS A 338 -4.34 1.56 25.66
C LYS A 338 -4.25 2.19 27.05
N GLN A 339 -3.25 3.06 27.29
CA GLN A 339 -3.05 3.65 28.62
C GLN A 339 -4.18 4.59 29.03
N MET A 340 -4.67 5.43 28.10
CA MET A 340 -5.82 6.29 28.37
C MET A 340 -7.09 5.50 28.70
N LEU A 341 -7.36 4.42 27.97
CA LEU A 341 -8.50 3.53 28.24
C LEU A 341 -8.34 2.79 29.57
N LYS A 342 -7.14 2.34 29.92
CA LYS A 342 -6.88 1.71 31.23
C LYS A 342 -7.12 2.67 32.39
N ILE A 343 -6.72 3.94 32.27
CA ILE A 343 -7.02 4.99 33.27
C ILE A 343 -8.54 5.17 33.41
N ALA A 344 -9.30 5.07 32.31
CA ALA A 344 -10.76 5.14 32.32
C ALA A 344 -11.44 3.85 32.85
N GLY A 345 -10.67 2.81 33.21
CA GLY A 345 -11.14 1.56 33.82
C GLY A 345 -11.47 0.44 32.82
N PHE A 346 -11.04 0.54 31.57
CA PHE A 346 -11.28 -0.48 30.55
C PHE A 346 -10.13 -1.49 30.42
N ASP A 347 -10.46 -2.74 30.07
CA ASP A 347 -9.47 -3.74 29.64
C ASP A 347 -9.05 -3.45 28.20
N ALA A 348 -7.96 -2.69 28.06
CA ALA A 348 -7.38 -2.29 26.79
C ALA A 348 -5.99 -2.91 26.62
N ARG A 349 -5.71 -3.44 25.42
CA ARG A 349 -4.54 -4.26 25.13
C ARG A 349 -3.90 -3.90 23.81
N LEU A 350 -2.57 -4.04 23.70
CA LEU A 350 -1.86 -3.92 22.43
C LEU A 350 -2.21 -5.07 21.52
N THR A 351 -2.23 -4.80 20.23
CA THR A 351 -2.66 -5.76 19.21
C THR A 351 -1.82 -5.60 17.95
N TRP A 352 -1.04 -6.62 17.62
CA TRP A 352 -0.23 -6.68 16.40
C TRP A 352 -1.08 -7.19 15.24
N ILE A 353 -0.84 -6.68 14.03
CA ILE A 353 -1.61 -7.01 12.84
C ILE A 353 -0.78 -6.81 11.56
N GLY A 354 -0.93 -7.73 10.60
CA GLY A 354 -0.47 -7.50 9.23
C GLY A 354 -1.56 -6.82 8.40
N THR A 355 -1.23 -5.76 7.68
CA THR A 355 -2.16 -5.12 6.75
C THR A 355 -2.42 -5.99 5.51
N LYS A 356 -3.38 -5.59 4.65
CA LYS A 356 -3.74 -6.32 3.43
C LYS A 356 -2.54 -6.60 2.49
N HIS A 357 -1.47 -5.82 2.55
CA HIS A 357 -0.27 -6.03 1.73
C HIS A 357 0.59 -7.23 2.17
N ILE A 358 0.33 -7.81 3.35
CA ILE A 358 1.02 -8.99 3.87
C ILE A 358 0.18 -10.25 3.65
N ALA A 359 0.73 -11.23 2.93
CA ALA A 359 0.04 -12.49 2.64
C ALA A 359 0.01 -13.47 3.82
N TYR A 360 0.80 -13.23 4.85
CA TYR A 360 1.04 -14.16 5.94
C TYR A 360 0.11 -13.93 7.13
N ASN A 361 0.07 -14.93 8.02
CA ASN A 361 -0.64 -14.90 9.29
C ASN A 361 0.24 -15.46 10.42
N TYR A 362 -0.26 -15.45 11.64
CA TYR A 362 0.50 -15.86 12.83
C TYR A 362 0.79 -17.38 12.94
N SER A 363 0.38 -18.20 11.97
CA SER A 363 0.88 -19.58 11.87
C SER A 363 2.36 -19.64 11.46
N ILE A 364 2.92 -18.52 10.99
CA ILE A 364 4.32 -18.36 10.63
C ILE A 364 4.99 -17.52 11.73
N PRO A 365 5.84 -18.09 12.58
CA PRO A 365 6.53 -17.35 13.65
C PRO A 365 7.70 -16.53 13.08
N SER A 366 7.42 -15.34 12.59
CA SER A 366 8.41 -14.44 11.96
C SER A 366 7.95 -12.99 12.00
N LEU A 367 8.88 -12.04 12.01
CA LEU A 367 8.60 -10.61 11.95
C LEU A 367 7.97 -10.15 10.62
N VAL A 368 7.90 -11.03 9.62
CA VAL A 368 7.28 -10.73 8.33
C VAL A 368 5.75 -10.72 8.36
N VAL A 369 5.12 -11.21 9.46
CA VAL A 369 3.66 -11.45 9.51
C VAL A 369 2.84 -10.22 9.84
N ASP A 370 3.48 -9.19 10.40
CA ASP A 370 2.81 -7.94 10.74
C ASP A 370 3.67 -6.72 10.42
N ASN A 371 3.02 -5.60 10.24
CA ASN A 371 3.63 -4.29 9.97
C ASN A 371 2.83 -3.16 10.62
N HIS A 372 1.87 -3.48 11.50
CA HIS A 372 1.00 -2.49 12.12
C HIS A 372 0.61 -2.90 13.54
N MET A 373 0.26 -1.91 14.35
CA MET A 373 -0.22 -2.11 15.71
C MET A 373 -1.44 -1.24 16.00
N ILE A 374 -2.42 -1.84 16.65
CA ILE A 374 -3.66 -1.20 17.08
C ILE A 374 -3.92 -1.48 18.56
N CYS A 375 -4.98 -0.91 19.12
CA CYS A 375 -5.44 -1.21 20.47
C CYS A 375 -6.76 -1.99 20.41
N THR A 376 -6.89 -3.06 21.20
CA THR A 376 -8.15 -3.77 21.38
C THR A 376 -8.70 -3.49 22.76
N VAL A 377 -9.98 -3.11 22.86
CA VAL A 377 -10.69 -2.96 24.13
C VAL A 377 -11.74 -4.08 24.28
N PHE A 378 -11.75 -4.70 25.46
CA PHE A 378 -12.73 -5.72 25.83
C PHE A 378 -13.88 -5.07 26.60
N GLN A 379 -15.09 -5.15 26.07
CA GLN A 379 -16.27 -4.55 26.70
C GLN A 379 -17.48 -5.48 26.51
N ASN A 380 -18.15 -5.85 27.61
CA ASN A 380 -19.37 -6.67 27.59
C ASN A 380 -19.23 -7.96 26.75
N GLY A 381 -18.09 -8.64 26.85
CA GLY A 381 -17.77 -9.85 26.10
C GLY A 381 -17.45 -9.64 24.62
N LYS A 382 -17.42 -8.38 24.15
CA LYS A 382 -17.03 -8.02 22.77
C LYS A 382 -15.63 -7.45 22.72
N LYS A 383 -14.96 -7.64 21.59
CA LYS A 383 -13.68 -7.01 21.26
C LYS A 383 -13.96 -5.87 20.27
N ILE A 384 -13.46 -4.70 20.58
CA ILE A 384 -13.54 -3.51 19.72
C ILE A 384 -12.11 -3.13 19.37
N TYR A 385 -11.80 -3.09 18.08
CA TYR A 385 -10.48 -2.79 17.56
C TYR A 385 -10.38 -1.29 17.26
N LEU A 386 -9.32 -0.64 17.75
CA LEU A 386 -9.15 0.81 17.70
C LEU A 386 -7.84 1.11 16.98
N ASP A 387 -7.94 1.52 15.72
CA ASP A 387 -6.79 2.00 14.96
C ASP A 387 -6.70 3.52 15.04
N GLY A 388 -5.85 4.02 15.94
CA GLY A 388 -5.67 5.46 16.15
C GLY A 388 -5.11 6.20 14.93
N THR A 389 -4.52 5.49 13.97
CA THR A 389 -3.95 6.08 12.75
C THR A 389 -4.99 6.41 11.69
N GLU A 390 -6.18 5.79 11.78
CA GLU A 390 -7.30 6.02 10.86
C GLU A 390 -8.11 7.26 11.24
N LYS A 391 -7.71 8.42 10.73
CA LYS A 391 -8.42 9.68 10.97
C LYS A 391 -9.88 9.60 10.51
N PHE A 392 -10.75 10.23 11.30
CA PHE A 392 -12.20 10.34 11.04
C PHE A 392 -12.98 9.02 11.01
N SER A 393 -12.35 7.88 11.35
CA SER A 393 -13.06 6.61 11.47
C SER A 393 -13.95 6.59 12.71
N SER A 394 -15.16 6.06 12.59
CA SER A 394 -16.11 5.87 13.71
C SER A 394 -15.76 4.62 14.51
N LEU A 395 -16.19 4.57 15.76
CA LEU A 395 -16.05 3.38 16.60
C LEU A 395 -16.76 2.18 15.94
N GLY A 396 -16.07 1.05 15.85
CA GLY A 396 -16.59 -0.16 15.23
C GLY A 396 -16.50 -0.22 13.71
N ASN A 397 -16.02 0.84 13.05
CA ASN A 397 -15.66 0.82 11.63
C ASN A 397 -14.16 0.50 11.49
N TYR A 398 -13.85 -0.46 10.64
CA TYR A 398 -12.49 -0.92 10.41
C TYR A 398 -12.08 -0.62 8.97
N ALA A 399 -10.91 -0.03 8.79
CA ALA A 399 -10.36 0.24 7.47
C ALA A 399 -10.17 -1.04 6.67
N GLU A 400 -10.42 -1.00 5.34
CA GLU A 400 -10.28 -2.16 4.45
C GLU A 400 -8.90 -2.81 4.57
N ARG A 401 -7.85 -2.01 4.78
CA ARG A 401 -6.47 -2.51 4.88
C ARG A 401 -6.21 -3.48 6.02
N ILE A 402 -7.09 -3.52 7.06
CA ILE A 402 -6.98 -4.44 8.21
C ILE A 402 -8.11 -5.46 8.27
N GLN A 403 -9.18 -5.30 7.49
CA GLN A 403 -10.30 -6.25 7.49
C GLN A 403 -9.86 -7.65 7.09
N ASN A 404 -10.48 -8.67 7.70
CA ASN A 404 -10.19 -10.08 7.46
C ASN A 404 -8.75 -10.53 7.82
N LYS A 405 -7.94 -9.68 8.46
CA LYS A 405 -6.59 -10.01 8.90
C LYS A 405 -6.61 -10.61 10.30
N GLU A 406 -5.72 -11.57 10.53
CA GLU A 406 -5.47 -12.09 11.87
C GLU A 406 -4.80 -11.03 12.73
N VAL A 407 -5.14 -11.02 14.01
CA VAL A 407 -4.55 -10.18 15.05
C VAL A 407 -3.99 -11.03 16.17
N MET A 408 -2.87 -10.59 16.73
CA MET A 408 -2.29 -11.12 17.96
C MET A 408 -2.52 -10.11 19.08
N ILE A 409 -3.39 -10.44 20.04
CA ILE A 409 -3.79 -9.56 21.14
C ILE A 409 -3.00 -9.92 22.39
N GLU A 410 -2.42 -8.95 23.04
CA GLU A 410 -1.75 -9.07 24.34
C GLU A 410 -2.67 -9.72 25.39
N ASN A 411 -2.18 -10.73 26.12
CA ASN A 411 -2.92 -11.40 27.19
C ASN A 411 -1.97 -11.85 28.31
N GLY A 412 -1.27 -10.90 28.92
CA GLY A 412 -0.26 -11.20 29.94
C GLY A 412 0.93 -11.97 29.33
N ASN A 413 1.19 -13.18 29.85
CA ASN A 413 2.24 -14.07 29.32
C ASN A 413 1.78 -14.92 28.14
N GLU A 414 0.52 -14.86 27.79
CA GLU A 414 -0.12 -15.55 26.67
C GLU A 414 -0.60 -14.52 25.65
N PHE A 415 -1.13 -14.99 24.54
CA PHE A 415 -1.73 -14.16 23.49
C PHE A 415 -3.06 -14.74 23.04
N ILE A 416 -3.88 -13.90 22.41
CA ILE A 416 -5.12 -14.31 21.76
C ILE A 416 -4.97 -14.06 20.27
N ILE A 417 -5.23 -15.09 19.44
CA ILE A 417 -5.41 -14.91 18.00
C ILE A 417 -6.89 -14.70 17.72
N ASP A 418 -7.19 -13.66 16.95
CA ASP A 418 -8.54 -13.33 16.50
C ASP A 418 -8.47 -12.76 15.08
N LYS A 419 -9.59 -12.29 14.56
CA LYS A 419 -9.68 -11.78 13.19
C LYS A 419 -10.54 -10.52 13.14
N ILE A 420 -10.07 -9.50 12.42
CA ILE A 420 -10.85 -8.28 12.22
C ILE A 420 -12.09 -8.60 11.36
N PRO A 421 -13.30 -8.18 11.78
CA PRO A 421 -14.52 -8.36 11.02
C PRO A 421 -14.46 -7.73 9.64
N ILE A 422 -15.15 -8.34 8.68
CA ILE A 422 -15.31 -7.83 7.31
C ILE A 422 -16.54 -6.92 7.28
N SER A 423 -16.42 -5.76 6.67
CA SER A 423 -17.52 -4.85 6.41
C SER A 423 -18.11 -5.06 5.02
N SER A 424 -19.41 -4.76 4.87
CA SER A 424 -20.05 -4.75 3.55
C SER A 424 -19.87 -3.41 2.84
N ALA A 425 -20.06 -3.39 1.51
CA ALA A 425 -20.05 -2.16 0.72
C ALA A 425 -21.11 -1.14 1.18
N GLU A 426 -22.23 -1.60 1.76
CA GLU A 426 -23.31 -0.76 2.27
C GLU A 426 -22.85 0.13 3.44
N LEU A 427 -21.85 -0.30 4.24
CA LEU A 427 -21.27 0.53 5.30
C LEU A 427 -20.60 1.79 4.72
N ASN A 428 -20.00 1.66 3.55
CA ASN A 428 -19.26 2.71 2.86
C ASN A 428 -20.08 3.39 1.76
N LYS A 429 -21.40 3.50 2.00
CA LYS A 429 -22.33 4.04 1.01
C LYS A 429 -22.12 5.52 0.76
N GLU A 430 -22.07 5.87 -0.53
CA GLU A 430 -22.20 7.21 -1.03
C GLU A 430 -23.53 7.36 -1.77
N THR A 431 -24.28 8.41 -1.49
CA THR A 431 -25.50 8.71 -2.27
C THR A 431 -25.40 10.07 -2.94
N PHE A 432 -26.01 10.16 -4.11
CA PHE A 432 -26.29 11.42 -4.80
C PHE A 432 -27.79 11.49 -5.13
N ARG A 433 -28.43 12.57 -4.77
CA ARG A 433 -29.84 12.84 -5.05
C ARG A 433 -29.97 14.24 -5.65
N ALA A 434 -30.61 14.33 -6.82
CA ALA A 434 -30.87 15.62 -7.46
C ALA A 434 -32.34 15.72 -7.84
N LYS A 435 -32.94 16.89 -7.61
CA LYS A 435 -34.27 17.28 -8.11
C LYS A 435 -34.11 18.52 -8.96
N LEU A 436 -34.31 18.37 -10.27
CA LEU A 436 -34.00 19.38 -11.26
C LEU A 436 -35.20 19.69 -12.13
N VAL A 437 -35.28 20.91 -12.63
CA VAL A 437 -36.21 21.34 -13.68
C VAL A 437 -35.44 21.85 -14.88
N ILE A 438 -36.04 21.79 -16.02
CA ILE A 438 -35.53 22.38 -17.26
C ILE A 438 -35.92 23.85 -17.27
N GLU A 439 -34.96 24.76 -17.30
CA GLU A 439 -35.19 26.19 -17.45
C GLU A 439 -34.28 26.73 -18.56
N LYS A 440 -34.89 27.00 -19.72
CA LYS A 440 -34.18 27.37 -20.96
C LYS A 440 -33.20 26.27 -21.37
N ASP A 441 -31.91 26.61 -21.45
CA ASP A 441 -30.79 25.72 -21.79
C ASP A 441 -30.12 25.04 -20.57
N LYS A 442 -30.74 25.12 -19.36
CA LYS A 442 -30.16 24.71 -18.11
C LYS A 442 -31.00 23.68 -17.36
N LEU A 443 -30.31 22.89 -16.57
CA LEU A 443 -30.89 22.11 -15.47
C LEU A 443 -30.66 22.88 -14.17
N ILE A 444 -31.72 23.19 -13.43
CA ILE A 444 -31.65 23.96 -12.18
C ILE A 444 -32.41 23.23 -11.08
N GLY A 445 -31.89 23.25 -9.86
CA GLY A 445 -32.56 22.66 -8.71
C GLY A 445 -31.67 22.46 -7.50
N THR A 446 -31.93 21.40 -6.77
CA THR A 446 -31.22 21.05 -5.52
C THR A 446 -30.58 19.69 -5.61
N CYS A 447 -29.43 19.57 -4.97
CA CYS A 447 -28.70 18.34 -4.82
C CYS A 447 -28.42 18.04 -3.35
N ASN A 448 -28.37 16.76 -3.01
CA ASN A 448 -27.91 16.24 -1.74
C ASN A 448 -26.88 15.14 -1.99
N ARG A 449 -25.77 15.17 -1.26
CA ARG A 449 -24.80 14.09 -1.23
C ARG A 449 -24.66 13.58 0.19
N THR A 450 -24.55 12.25 0.34
CA THR A 450 -24.25 11.67 1.66
C THR A 450 -23.12 10.68 1.57
N TYR A 451 -22.34 10.58 2.65
CA TYR A 451 -21.21 9.70 2.79
C TYR A 451 -21.27 8.96 4.11
N SER A 452 -20.93 7.68 4.10
CA SER A 452 -20.83 6.85 5.30
C SER A 452 -19.57 6.00 5.30
N GLY A 453 -19.16 5.47 6.45
CA GLY A 453 -17.99 4.61 6.60
C GLY A 453 -16.70 5.23 6.06
N GLU A 454 -15.94 4.45 5.31
CA GLU A 454 -14.66 4.89 4.71
C GLU A 454 -14.84 5.99 3.65
N SER A 455 -15.94 5.98 2.88
CA SER A 455 -16.23 7.09 1.95
C SER A 455 -16.32 8.44 2.67
N ARG A 456 -16.91 8.45 3.88
CA ARG A 456 -16.96 9.64 4.73
C ARG A 456 -15.57 10.03 5.25
N SER A 457 -14.80 9.07 5.73
CA SER A 457 -13.44 9.30 6.24
C SER A 457 -12.52 9.83 5.13
N GLN A 458 -12.60 9.26 3.93
CA GLN A 458 -11.85 9.71 2.77
C GLN A 458 -12.23 11.15 2.36
N PHE A 459 -13.54 11.44 2.28
CA PHE A 459 -14.00 12.82 2.02
C PHE A 459 -13.43 13.80 3.04
N LEU A 460 -13.48 13.48 4.32
CA LEU A 460 -12.99 14.35 5.40
C LEU A 460 -11.47 14.49 5.38
N ASN A 461 -10.72 13.45 5.03
CA ASN A 461 -9.27 13.52 4.83
C ASN A 461 -8.91 14.53 3.72
N ILE A 462 -9.56 14.40 2.56
CA ILE A 462 -9.36 15.33 1.42
C ILE A 462 -9.77 16.75 1.82
N TYR A 463 -10.95 16.93 2.40
CA TYR A 463 -11.45 18.24 2.82
C TYR A 463 -10.53 18.93 3.84
N ASN A 464 -9.97 18.16 4.79
CA ASN A 464 -9.08 18.70 5.82
C ASN A 464 -7.61 18.84 5.38
N SER A 465 -7.24 18.34 4.20
CA SER A 465 -5.91 18.60 3.61
C SER A 465 -5.77 20.03 3.05
N PHE A 466 -6.88 20.71 2.79
CA PHE A 466 -6.88 22.09 2.35
C PHE A 466 -6.70 23.08 3.51
N GLU A 467 -6.03 24.20 3.25
CA GLU A 467 -5.94 25.33 4.17
C GLU A 467 -7.33 25.90 4.47
N SER A 468 -7.52 26.43 5.68
CA SER A 468 -8.86 26.82 6.18
C SER A 468 -9.58 27.84 5.30
N ASP A 469 -8.84 28.78 4.70
CA ASP A 469 -9.36 29.80 3.78
C ASP A 469 -9.74 29.24 2.41
N LYS A 470 -9.19 28.10 2.00
CA LYS A 470 -9.45 27.45 0.71
C LYS A 470 -10.53 26.36 0.77
N LYS A 471 -10.92 25.92 1.96
CA LYS A 471 -11.87 24.80 2.13
C LYS A 471 -13.21 25.03 1.45
N ALA A 472 -13.75 26.24 1.52
CA ALA A 472 -15.04 26.56 0.91
C ALA A 472 -14.97 26.49 -0.63
N GLU A 473 -13.92 27.05 -1.23
CA GLU A 473 -13.69 26.99 -2.68
C GLU A 473 -13.45 25.55 -3.15
N ALA A 474 -12.61 24.80 -2.43
CA ALA A 474 -12.32 23.40 -2.73
C ALA A 474 -13.60 22.53 -2.69
N LEU A 475 -14.47 22.77 -1.69
CA LEU A 475 -15.75 22.07 -1.58
C LEU A 475 -16.68 22.42 -2.75
N GLN A 476 -16.78 23.68 -3.11
CA GLN A 476 -17.57 24.15 -4.25
C GLN A 476 -17.08 23.50 -5.56
N TYR A 477 -15.78 23.50 -5.78
CA TYR A 477 -15.13 22.88 -6.94
C TYR A 477 -15.38 21.36 -7.00
N TYR A 478 -15.24 20.67 -5.87
CA TYR A 478 -15.52 19.24 -5.75
C TYR A 478 -16.98 18.91 -6.09
N LEU A 479 -17.94 19.68 -5.53
CA LEU A 479 -19.37 19.47 -5.78
C LEU A 479 -19.77 19.79 -7.22
N ALA A 480 -19.09 20.75 -7.85
CA ALA A 480 -19.24 21.09 -9.26
C ALA A 480 -18.61 20.04 -10.21
N LYS A 481 -17.96 18.99 -9.68
CA LYS A 481 -17.24 17.95 -10.46
C LYS A 481 -16.18 18.51 -11.41
N ASN A 482 -15.54 19.61 -11.04
CA ASN A 482 -14.56 20.27 -11.90
C ASN A 482 -15.11 20.62 -13.32
N ASP A 483 -16.42 20.76 -13.47
CA ASP A 483 -17.06 21.15 -14.72
C ASP A 483 -17.49 22.62 -14.65
N LYS A 484 -16.93 23.46 -15.52
CA LYS A 484 -17.25 24.90 -15.61
C LYS A 484 -18.72 25.20 -15.95
N ASN A 485 -19.44 24.21 -16.51
CA ASN A 485 -20.86 24.34 -16.79
C ASN A 485 -21.71 24.18 -15.53
N ASN A 486 -21.15 23.59 -14.46
CA ASN A 486 -21.83 23.37 -13.20
C ASN A 486 -21.57 24.52 -12.22
N LYS A 487 -22.61 25.12 -11.68
CA LYS A 487 -22.57 26.12 -10.63
C LYS A 487 -23.22 25.56 -9.38
N VAL A 488 -22.52 25.70 -8.27
CA VAL A 488 -22.96 25.23 -6.95
C VAL A 488 -23.05 26.44 -6.00
N LYS A 489 -24.17 26.55 -5.28
CA LYS A 489 -24.43 27.63 -4.32
C LYS A 489 -25.13 27.08 -3.08
N ASP A 490 -25.25 27.90 -2.03
CA ASP A 490 -26.01 27.59 -0.81
C ASP A 490 -25.60 26.24 -0.18
N ILE A 491 -24.29 25.97 -0.13
CA ILE A 491 -23.74 24.73 0.38
C ILE A 491 -23.97 24.63 1.88
N LYS A 492 -24.65 23.58 2.33
CA LYS A 492 -25.01 23.32 3.73
C LYS A 492 -24.54 21.92 4.14
N PRO A 493 -23.32 21.77 4.62
CA PRO A 493 -22.86 20.49 5.17
C PRO A 493 -23.51 20.25 6.55
N SER A 494 -23.76 18.99 6.87
CA SER A 494 -24.05 18.55 8.23
C SER A 494 -22.84 18.75 9.14
N ASP A 495 -22.94 18.44 10.41
CA ASP A 495 -21.80 18.53 11.33
C ASP A 495 -20.64 17.63 10.88
N LEU A 496 -19.56 18.25 10.36
CA LEU A 496 -18.36 17.58 9.86
C LEU A 496 -17.57 16.88 10.99
N LYS A 497 -17.82 17.22 12.26
CA LYS A 497 -17.13 16.62 13.41
C LYS A 497 -17.85 15.40 13.95
N ASN A 498 -19.14 15.24 13.67
CA ASN A 498 -19.91 14.09 14.14
C ASN A 498 -19.58 12.84 13.32
N ARG A 499 -18.73 11.95 13.86
CA ARG A 499 -18.31 10.69 13.22
C ARG A 499 -19.36 9.59 13.23
N ASP A 500 -20.32 9.66 14.13
CA ASP A 500 -21.34 8.64 14.31
C ASP A 500 -22.54 8.82 13.38
N ALA A 501 -22.66 9.98 12.71
CA ALA A 501 -23.70 10.28 11.74
C ALA A 501 -23.17 10.22 10.30
N LYS A 502 -24.08 9.97 9.36
CA LYS A 502 -23.78 10.15 7.92
C LYS A 502 -23.45 11.62 7.66
N LEU A 503 -22.41 11.86 6.90
CA LEU A 503 -22.13 13.19 6.39
C LEU A 503 -23.12 13.49 5.26
N ALA A 504 -23.85 14.60 5.36
CA ALA A 504 -24.76 15.07 4.32
C ALA A 504 -24.37 16.49 3.89
N ILE A 505 -24.51 16.77 2.60
CA ILE A 505 -24.23 18.09 2.02
C ILE A 505 -25.39 18.42 1.07
N ASP A 506 -26.18 19.44 1.44
CA ASP A 506 -27.22 20.01 0.60
C ASP A 506 -26.71 21.24 -0.12
N TYR A 507 -27.12 21.43 -1.39
CA TYR A 507 -26.71 22.58 -2.16
C TYR A 507 -27.65 22.89 -3.34
N ALA A 508 -27.70 24.13 -3.76
CA ALA A 508 -28.33 24.56 -5.00
C ALA A 508 -27.40 24.28 -6.19
N PHE A 509 -27.97 23.81 -7.28
CA PHE A 509 -27.24 23.37 -8.45
C PHE A 509 -27.83 23.94 -9.75
N GLU A 510 -26.96 24.42 -10.63
CA GLU A 510 -27.26 24.86 -11.99
C GLU A 510 -26.25 24.22 -12.93
N SER A 511 -26.71 23.56 -14.02
CA SER A 511 -25.84 23.02 -15.06
C SER A 511 -26.27 23.55 -16.43
N SER A 512 -25.39 24.27 -17.10
CA SER A 512 -25.59 24.87 -18.42
C SER A 512 -25.15 23.89 -19.53
N ASN A 513 -25.56 24.18 -20.79
CA ASN A 513 -25.22 23.38 -21.97
C ASN A 513 -25.68 21.91 -21.88
N ARG A 514 -26.83 21.69 -21.23
CA ARG A 514 -27.41 20.36 -21.07
C ARG A 514 -28.58 20.11 -22.01
N ILE A 515 -29.05 21.13 -22.68
CA ILE A 515 -30.29 21.11 -23.48
C ILE A 515 -29.97 21.71 -24.83
N SER A 516 -30.41 21.03 -25.88
CA SER A 516 -30.43 21.51 -27.26
C SER A 516 -31.84 21.35 -27.80
N GLU A 517 -32.36 22.34 -28.53
CA GLU A 517 -33.66 22.30 -29.19
C GLU A 517 -33.47 22.27 -30.70
N PHE A 518 -34.19 21.36 -31.37
CA PHE A 518 -34.25 21.27 -32.82
C PHE A 518 -35.61 20.73 -33.28
N ASP A 519 -36.26 21.36 -34.22
CA ASP A 519 -37.54 20.96 -34.82
C ASP A 519 -38.66 20.55 -33.84
N ASN A 520 -38.86 21.32 -32.75
CA ASN A 520 -39.80 21.05 -31.66
C ASN A 520 -39.42 19.86 -30.75
N GLU A 521 -38.23 19.32 -30.86
CA GLU A 521 -37.67 18.33 -29.95
C GLU A 521 -36.64 18.96 -29.00
N ILE A 522 -36.58 18.46 -27.77
CA ILE A 522 -35.56 18.78 -26.80
C ILE A 522 -34.65 17.55 -26.65
N TYR A 523 -33.36 17.76 -26.84
CA TYR A 523 -32.30 16.79 -26.57
C TYR A 523 -31.65 17.12 -25.23
N LEU A 524 -31.89 16.26 -24.22
CA LEU A 524 -31.45 16.43 -22.88
C LEU A 524 -30.20 15.58 -22.60
N ASN A 525 -29.07 16.24 -22.29
CA ASN A 525 -27.89 15.58 -21.73
C ASN A 525 -28.05 15.48 -20.22
N PHE A 526 -28.45 14.31 -19.73
CA PHE A 526 -28.85 14.04 -18.36
C PHE A 526 -27.63 13.69 -17.44
N GLU A 527 -26.50 13.27 -18.03
CA GLU A 527 -25.34 12.83 -17.27
C GLU A 527 -24.35 13.99 -17.03
N PHE A 528 -24.14 14.35 -15.79
CA PHE A 528 -23.20 15.39 -15.37
C PHE A 528 -22.29 14.94 -14.22
N MET A 529 -22.47 13.72 -13.72
CA MET A 529 -21.68 13.19 -12.63
C MET A 529 -20.50 12.33 -13.11
N ASN A 530 -20.66 11.62 -14.22
CA ASN A 530 -19.62 10.86 -14.95
C ASN A 530 -18.77 9.93 -14.04
N GLU A 531 -19.37 9.26 -13.05
CA GLU A 531 -18.65 8.36 -12.16
C GLU A 531 -17.96 7.25 -12.94
N TYR A 532 -16.71 6.95 -12.56
CA TYR A 532 -15.86 5.91 -13.16
C TYR A 532 -15.56 6.06 -14.65
N LYS A 533 -15.86 7.22 -15.29
CA LYS A 533 -15.64 7.45 -16.72
C LYS A 533 -14.19 7.26 -17.17
N SER A 534 -13.22 7.54 -16.31
CA SER A 534 -11.79 7.37 -16.59
C SER A 534 -11.20 6.08 -16.03
N PHE A 535 -12.01 5.25 -15.35
CA PHE A 535 -11.51 4.06 -14.68
C PHE A 535 -11.51 2.87 -15.64
N THR A 536 -10.38 2.64 -16.30
CA THR A 536 -10.15 1.55 -17.24
C THR A 536 -8.82 0.89 -17.01
N PHE A 537 -8.68 -0.37 -17.42
CA PHE A 537 -7.45 -1.14 -17.33
C PHE A 537 -6.76 -1.23 -18.69
N LYS A 538 -5.47 -0.89 -18.74
CA LYS A 538 -4.62 -1.02 -19.92
C LYS A 538 -3.44 -1.91 -19.56
N GLU A 539 -3.25 -3.00 -20.28
CA GLU A 539 -2.06 -3.88 -20.19
C GLU A 539 -1.57 -4.16 -18.76
N ARG A 540 -2.50 -4.39 -17.83
CA ARG A 540 -2.17 -4.65 -16.44
C ARG A 540 -1.89 -6.12 -16.21
N GLU A 541 -0.89 -6.43 -15.39
CA GLU A 541 -0.47 -7.79 -15.07
C GLU A 541 -0.97 -8.29 -13.71
N THR A 542 -1.38 -7.38 -12.82
CA THR A 542 -1.83 -7.70 -11.47
C THR A 542 -3.30 -7.38 -11.25
N ASP A 543 -3.88 -7.91 -10.19
CA ASP A 543 -5.16 -7.46 -9.67
C ASP A 543 -5.08 -5.97 -9.31
N TYR A 544 -6.22 -5.29 -9.32
CA TYR A 544 -6.33 -3.90 -8.89
C TYR A 544 -7.00 -3.85 -7.52
N GLU A 545 -6.30 -3.36 -6.51
CA GLU A 545 -6.85 -3.14 -5.19
C GLU A 545 -7.54 -1.78 -5.10
N LEU A 546 -8.82 -1.80 -4.72
CA LEU A 546 -9.57 -0.61 -4.35
C LEU A 546 -9.23 -0.23 -2.90
N ASP A 547 -9.37 1.04 -2.56
CA ASP A 547 -9.15 1.51 -1.20
C ASP A 547 -10.11 0.82 -0.21
N TYR A 548 -11.38 0.66 -0.63
CA TYR A 548 -12.42 -0.03 0.15
C TYR A 548 -13.59 -0.49 -0.74
N LYS A 549 -14.39 -1.41 -0.21
CA LYS A 549 -15.69 -1.78 -0.80
C LYS A 549 -16.65 -0.62 -0.70
N THR A 550 -17.34 -0.27 -1.76
CA THR A 550 -18.28 0.86 -1.76
C THR A 550 -19.56 0.55 -2.52
N LEU A 551 -20.64 1.21 -2.09
CA LEU A 551 -21.90 1.30 -2.81
C LEU A 551 -22.17 2.77 -3.14
N TYR A 552 -22.15 3.09 -4.42
CA TYR A 552 -22.55 4.40 -4.92
C TYR A 552 -23.98 4.30 -5.47
N ASP A 553 -24.91 5.12 -4.95
CA ASP A 553 -26.33 5.13 -5.34
C ASP A 553 -26.74 6.55 -5.71
N SER A 554 -26.90 6.80 -7.00
CA SER A 554 -27.28 8.09 -7.58
C SER A 554 -28.71 8.06 -8.11
N GLU A 555 -29.50 9.08 -7.82
CA GLU A 555 -30.82 9.29 -8.39
C GLU A 555 -30.99 10.76 -8.80
N ILE A 556 -31.29 10.98 -10.07
CA ILE A 556 -31.55 12.29 -10.66
C ILE A 556 -33.01 12.28 -11.12
N ILE A 557 -33.80 13.20 -10.59
CA ILE A 557 -35.18 13.43 -10.96
C ILE A 557 -35.23 14.72 -11.76
N ILE A 558 -35.71 14.66 -13.02
CA ILE A 558 -35.90 15.82 -13.88
C ILE A 558 -37.36 15.99 -14.18
N THR A 559 -37.97 17.06 -13.67
CA THR A 559 -39.36 17.39 -13.97
C THR A 559 -39.46 17.99 -15.40
N LEU A 560 -40.25 17.35 -16.26
CA LEU A 560 -40.44 17.76 -17.65
C LEU A 560 -41.22 19.06 -17.75
N PRO A 561 -40.93 19.91 -18.75
CA PRO A 561 -41.73 21.10 -19.03
C PRO A 561 -43.16 20.77 -19.44
N ASP A 562 -44.10 21.70 -19.20
CA ASP A 562 -45.47 21.54 -19.64
C ASP A 562 -45.54 21.43 -21.17
N GLY A 563 -46.38 20.50 -21.64
CA GLY A 563 -46.56 20.26 -23.08
C GLY A 563 -45.46 19.39 -23.71
N TYR A 564 -44.56 18.79 -22.92
CA TYR A 564 -43.55 17.85 -23.42
C TYR A 564 -43.72 16.46 -22.81
N LYS A 565 -43.41 15.44 -23.61
CA LYS A 565 -43.33 14.03 -23.19
C LYS A 565 -42.00 13.43 -23.62
N VAL A 566 -41.60 12.34 -22.97
CA VAL A 566 -40.43 11.58 -23.39
C VAL A 566 -40.76 10.82 -24.68
N ASP A 567 -39.96 11.03 -25.69
CA ASP A 567 -40.04 10.33 -26.97
C ASP A 567 -39.05 9.15 -26.99
N LYS A 568 -37.81 9.36 -26.57
CA LYS A 568 -36.75 8.35 -26.55
C LYS A 568 -35.93 8.38 -25.26
N LEU A 569 -35.77 7.21 -24.67
CA LEU A 569 -34.86 6.97 -23.54
C LEU A 569 -33.65 6.15 -23.99
N PRO A 570 -32.48 6.34 -23.37
CA PRO A 570 -31.38 5.39 -23.49
C PRO A 570 -31.77 4.01 -22.94
N GLU A 571 -31.07 2.98 -23.40
CA GLU A 571 -31.27 1.62 -22.87
C GLU A 571 -30.75 1.52 -21.42
N ASN A 572 -31.47 0.72 -20.64
CA ASN A 572 -30.99 0.41 -19.27
C ASN A 572 -29.72 -0.43 -19.35
N LEU A 573 -28.80 -0.15 -18.41
CA LEU A 573 -27.57 -0.90 -18.25
C LEU A 573 -27.65 -1.82 -17.03
N SER A 574 -27.24 -3.08 -17.16
CA SER A 574 -27.09 -4.01 -16.05
C SER A 574 -25.91 -4.94 -16.32
N GLU A 575 -24.82 -4.76 -15.57
CA GLU A 575 -23.62 -5.57 -15.62
C GLU A 575 -23.32 -6.10 -14.23
N LYS A 576 -23.08 -7.42 -14.10
CA LYS A 576 -22.85 -8.08 -12.81
C LYS A 576 -21.75 -9.12 -12.93
N ASN A 577 -20.85 -9.12 -11.99
CA ASN A 577 -19.89 -10.21 -11.79
C ASN A 577 -19.56 -10.43 -10.31
N GLU A 578 -18.50 -11.17 -10.01
CA GLU A 578 -18.10 -11.48 -8.63
C GLU A 578 -17.63 -10.25 -7.85
N ASP A 579 -16.96 -9.30 -8.50
CA ASP A 579 -16.30 -8.18 -7.85
C ASP A 579 -17.17 -6.92 -7.84
N TYR A 580 -18.07 -6.74 -8.83
CA TYR A 580 -18.89 -5.54 -8.94
C TYR A 580 -20.27 -5.78 -9.57
N ASP A 581 -21.20 -4.86 -9.30
CA ASP A 581 -22.46 -4.70 -10.01
C ASP A 581 -22.60 -3.24 -10.48
N ILE A 582 -23.03 -3.05 -11.73
CA ILE A 582 -23.35 -1.75 -12.33
C ILE A 582 -24.78 -1.79 -12.82
N GLN A 583 -25.59 -0.84 -12.40
CA GLN A 583 -26.97 -0.70 -12.89
C GLN A 583 -27.25 0.77 -13.21
N ALA A 584 -27.88 1.02 -14.36
CA ALA A 584 -28.43 2.32 -14.69
C ALA A 584 -29.83 2.13 -15.31
N THR A 585 -30.82 2.83 -14.79
CA THR A 585 -32.22 2.65 -15.18
C THR A 585 -32.93 4.00 -15.37
N PHE A 586 -33.86 4.03 -16.27
CA PHE A 586 -34.77 5.15 -16.53
C PHE A 586 -36.20 4.75 -16.24
N SER A 587 -36.97 5.65 -15.65
CA SER A 587 -38.40 5.48 -15.41
C SER A 587 -39.13 6.82 -15.43
N LEU A 588 -40.44 6.80 -15.69
CA LEU A 588 -41.32 7.96 -15.65
C LEU A 588 -42.31 7.82 -14.49
N LYS A 589 -42.47 8.87 -13.71
CA LYS A 589 -43.47 8.99 -12.63
C LYS A 589 -44.25 10.30 -12.82
N GLY A 590 -45.33 10.26 -13.58
CA GLY A 590 -46.02 11.46 -14.00
C GLY A 590 -45.14 12.31 -14.93
N LYS A 591 -44.84 13.56 -14.52
CA LYS A 591 -43.91 14.44 -15.25
C LYS A 591 -42.44 14.27 -14.83
N ASP A 592 -42.17 13.43 -13.86
CA ASP A 592 -40.83 13.24 -13.37
C ASP A 592 -40.12 12.10 -14.12
N LEU A 593 -39.06 12.44 -14.83
CA LEU A 593 -38.11 11.51 -15.41
C LEU A 593 -37.08 11.17 -14.32
N VAL A 594 -36.99 9.88 -13.97
CA VAL A 594 -36.09 9.38 -12.95
C VAL A 594 -34.95 8.60 -13.61
N TYR A 595 -33.74 9.06 -13.46
CA TYR A 595 -32.51 8.36 -13.80
C TYR A 595 -31.83 7.87 -12.54
N ARG A 596 -31.68 6.55 -12.38
CA ARG A 596 -31.00 5.95 -11.23
C ARG A 596 -29.80 5.14 -11.68
N LYS A 597 -28.68 5.33 -10.99
CA LYS A 597 -27.42 4.65 -11.25
C LYS A 597 -26.84 4.10 -9.94
N VAL A 598 -26.47 2.83 -9.95
CA VAL A 598 -25.93 2.13 -8.77
C VAL A 598 -24.66 1.39 -9.19
N PHE A 599 -23.57 1.65 -8.45
CA PHE A 599 -22.34 0.86 -8.51
C PHE A 599 -22.13 0.19 -7.15
N THR A 600 -21.90 -1.11 -7.15
CA THR A 600 -21.55 -1.86 -5.96
C THR A 600 -20.23 -2.57 -6.21
N PHE A 601 -19.18 -2.18 -5.50
CA PHE A 601 -17.94 -2.95 -5.43
C PHE A 601 -18.02 -3.89 -4.22
N LYS A 602 -18.26 -5.17 -4.51
CA LYS A 602 -18.50 -6.22 -3.50
C LYS A 602 -17.24 -6.63 -2.78
N ASN A 603 -16.12 -6.59 -3.50
CA ASN A 603 -14.78 -6.82 -3.02
C ASN A 603 -13.95 -5.55 -3.21
N ALA A 604 -12.96 -5.32 -2.33
CA ALA A 604 -12.01 -4.23 -2.53
C ALA A 604 -10.89 -4.62 -3.50
N ILE A 605 -11.24 -5.35 -4.55
CA ILE A 605 -10.32 -5.82 -5.59
C ILE A 605 -11.08 -6.03 -6.91
N ILE A 606 -10.46 -5.69 -8.03
CA ILE A 606 -10.87 -6.12 -9.36
C ILE A 606 -9.76 -7.05 -9.87
N ARG A 607 -10.09 -8.34 -9.94
CA ARG A 607 -9.13 -9.37 -10.34
C ARG A 607 -8.71 -9.18 -11.79
N LYS A 608 -7.46 -9.50 -12.09
CA LYS A 608 -6.93 -9.47 -13.47
C LYS A 608 -7.89 -10.19 -14.45
N SER A 609 -8.42 -11.34 -14.05
CA SER A 609 -9.39 -12.10 -14.84
C SER A 609 -10.71 -11.38 -15.14
N GLN A 610 -11.04 -10.31 -14.40
CA GLN A 610 -12.25 -9.51 -14.55
C GLN A 610 -12.03 -8.15 -15.24
N GLN A 611 -10.78 -7.79 -15.54
CA GLN A 611 -10.45 -6.46 -16.09
C GLN A 611 -10.98 -6.28 -17.51
N GLU A 612 -10.97 -7.32 -18.34
CA GLU A 612 -11.59 -7.28 -19.67
C GLU A 612 -13.12 -7.09 -19.57
N SER A 613 -13.77 -7.81 -18.66
CA SER A 613 -15.20 -7.67 -18.36
C SER A 613 -15.52 -6.25 -17.89
N TRP A 614 -14.68 -5.68 -17.00
CA TRP A 614 -14.81 -4.29 -16.58
C TRP A 614 -14.71 -3.33 -17.77
N ASN A 615 -13.69 -3.46 -18.62
CA ASN A 615 -13.50 -2.59 -19.79
C ASN A 615 -14.69 -2.67 -20.77
N ALA A 616 -15.27 -3.87 -20.93
CA ALA A 616 -16.49 -4.05 -21.74
C ALA A 616 -17.71 -3.34 -21.12
N ALA A 617 -17.92 -3.49 -19.80
CA ALA A 617 -18.96 -2.80 -19.05
C ALA A 617 -18.76 -1.27 -19.08
N HIS A 618 -17.50 -0.81 -18.90
CA HIS A 618 -17.13 0.60 -18.98
C HIS A 618 -17.41 1.22 -20.36
N LYS A 619 -17.21 0.47 -21.45
CA LYS A 619 -17.55 0.92 -22.80
C LYS A 619 -19.05 1.21 -22.89
N LYS A 620 -19.91 0.28 -22.46
CA LYS A 620 -21.38 0.47 -22.44
C LYS A 620 -21.78 1.65 -21.53
N LEU A 621 -21.12 1.79 -20.37
CA LEU A 621 -21.33 2.93 -19.47
C LEU A 621 -20.97 4.25 -20.15
N THR A 622 -19.88 4.30 -20.89
CA THR A 622 -19.44 5.49 -21.63
C THR A 622 -20.41 5.83 -22.78
N GLU A 623 -20.91 4.84 -23.47
CA GLU A 623 -21.98 5.01 -24.50
C GLU A 623 -23.24 5.59 -23.87
N LEU A 624 -23.65 5.06 -22.69
CA LEU A 624 -24.77 5.61 -21.92
C LEU A 624 -24.56 7.07 -21.55
N TYR A 625 -23.36 7.42 -21.03
CA TYR A 625 -23.03 8.79 -20.62
C TYR A 625 -23.01 9.79 -21.77
N ASN A 626 -22.75 9.34 -22.99
CA ASN A 626 -22.75 10.17 -24.20
C ASN A 626 -24.12 10.17 -24.93
N SER A 627 -25.11 9.45 -24.42
CA SER A 627 -26.43 9.44 -24.97
C SER A 627 -27.28 10.62 -24.50
N SER A 628 -28.36 10.92 -25.19
CA SER A 628 -29.32 11.96 -24.83
C SER A 628 -30.73 11.37 -24.70
N ILE A 629 -31.56 12.04 -23.92
CA ILE A 629 -33.00 11.78 -23.82
C ILE A 629 -33.70 12.75 -24.77
N THR A 630 -34.59 12.25 -25.61
CA THR A 630 -35.37 13.08 -26.51
C THR A 630 -36.78 13.32 -25.94
N LEU A 631 -37.15 14.60 -25.86
CA LEU A 631 -38.51 15.03 -25.50
C LEU A 631 -39.16 15.64 -26.73
N SER A 632 -40.43 15.29 -26.97
CA SER A 632 -41.25 15.88 -28.04
C SER A 632 -42.45 16.63 -27.46
N LYS A 633 -43.03 17.55 -28.21
CA LYS A 633 -44.29 18.20 -27.81
C LYS A 633 -45.40 17.17 -27.73
N SER A 634 -46.26 17.29 -26.69
CA SER A 634 -47.38 16.39 -26.42
C SER A 634 -48.51 16.58 -27.44
#